data_43b0fbffeff750fdf9aeb19ef48cfb8c
#
_entry.id   43b0fbffeff750fdf9aeb19ef48cfb8c
#
_cell.length_a   1.000
_cell.length_b   1.000
_cell.length_c   1.000
_cell.angle_alpha   90.00
_cell.angle_beta   90.00
_cell.angle_gamma   90.00
#
_symmetry.space_group_name_H-M   'P 1'
#
loop_
_entity.id
_entity.type
_entity.pdbx_description
1 polymer ?
#
loop_
_entity_poly.entity_id
_entity_poly.type
_entity_poly.pdbx_seq_one_letter_code
_entity_poly.pdbx_strand_id
1 'polypeptide(L)'
;MSIKTIIAIGLLVIGTTTVAQTSKTTEVNMEKLGLTQEWDKTFPQSDKVLHSKVTFRNRYGITLAADMYVPRNVGGKLAAIAVSGPFGAVKEQSSGLYAQALAERGFLTIAFDPSFTGESGGQPRNIASPDLNTEDF
;
A
#
# COMPACT_ATOMS: atom_id res chain seq x y z
N MET A 1 -0.12 -24.06 -82.24
CA MET A 1 -0.56 -24.71 -80.99
C MET A 1 0.30 -24.14 -79.86
N SER A 2 -0.33 -23.32 -79.03
CA SER A 2 0.37 -22.60 -77.94
C SER A 2 0.03 -23.23 -76.61
N ILE A 3 1.07 -23.69 -75.91
CA ILE A 3 0.95 -24.26 -74.57
C ILE A 3 1.25 -23.13 -73.56
N LYS A 4 0.25 -22.69 -72.82
CA LYS A 4 0.40 -21.71 -71.75
C LYS A 4 0.79 -22.45 -70.48
N THR A 5 2.00 -22.21 -70.00
CA THR A 5 2.51 -22.71 -68.73
C THR A 5 1.95 -21.78 -67.61
N ILE A 6 1.13 -22.31 -66.71
CA ILE A 6 0.66 -21.62 -65.50
C ILE A 6 1.67 -21.91 -64.40
N ILE A 7 2.34 -20.85 -63.93
CA ILE A 7 3.20 -20.91 -62.74
C ILE A 7 2.34 -20.57 -61.55
N ALA A 8 2.07 -21.54 -60.69
CA ALA A 8 1.41 -21.32 -59.38
C ALA A 8 2.46 -20.88 -58.36
N ILE A 9 2.39 -19.64 -57.96
CA ILE A 9 3.19 -19.10 -56.85
C ILE A 9 2.48 -19.45 -55.53
N GLY A 10 3.01 -20.44 -54.83
CA GLY A 10 2.55 -20.77 -53.46
C GLY A 10 3.00 -19.71 -52.47
N LEU A 11 2.03 -18.95 -51.91
CA LEU A 11 2.27 -18.01 -50.86
C LEU A 11 2.37 -18.78 -49.52
N LEU A 12 3.57 -18.94 -48.96
CA LEU A 12 3.77 -19.53 -47.66
C LEU A 12 3.49 -18.46 -46.59
N VAL A 13 2.31 -18.53 -45.96
CA VAL A 13 1.98 -17.70 -44.82
C VAL A 13 2.60 -18.32 -43.58
N ILE A 14 3.71 -17.72 -43.11
CA ILE A 14 4.30 -18.07 -41.83
C ILE A 14 3.46 -17.35 -40.73
N GLY A 15 2.55 -18.11 -40.15
CA GLY A 15 1.82 -17.65 -38.98
C GLY A 15 2.72 -17.54 -37.76
N THR A 16 3.10 -16.33 -37.39
CA THR A 16 3.72 -16.05 -36.09
C THR A 16 2.66 -16.14 -35.01
N THR A 17 2.60 -17.24 -34.29
CA THR A 17 1.80 -17.37 -33.07
C THR A 17 2.46 -16.55 -31.98
N THR A 18 2.00 -15.32 -31.76
CA THR A 18 2.35 -14.53 -30.59
C THR A 18 1.70 -15.20 -29.37
N VAL A 19 2.50 -15.92 -28.59
CA VAL A 19 2.08 -16.42 -27.28
C VAL A 19 1.99 -15.19 -26.37
N ALA A 20 0.78 -14.69 -26.17
CA ALA A 20 0.50 -13.71 -25.14
C ALA A 20 0.76 -14.37 -23.78
N GLN A 21 1.92 -14.07 -23.19
CA GLN A 21 2.20 -14.40 -21.80
C GLN A 21 1.27 -13.56 -20.92
N THR A 22 0.12 -14.15 -20.59
CA THR A 22 -0.75 -13.58 -19.54
C THR A 22 0.00 -13.74 -18.23
N SER A 23 0.65 -12.66 -17.76
CA SER A 23 1.15 -12.59 -16.42
C SER A 23 -0.08 -12.68 -15.50
N LYS A 24 -0.30 -13.85 -14.91
CA LYS A 24 -1.20 -13.99 -13.76
C LYS A 24 -0.60 -13.14 -12.66
N THR A 25 -1.05 -11.90 -12.55
CA THR A 25 -0.92 -11.13 -11.32
C THR A 25 -1.63 -11.96 -10.26
N THR A 26 -0.86 -12.60 -9.40
CA THR A 26 -1.40 -13.27 -8.22
C THR A 26 -2.00 -12.14 -7.39
N GLU A 27 -3.31 -11.99 -7.40
CA GLU A 27 -4.01 -11.13 -6.45
C GLU A 27 -3.65 -11.67 -5.07
N VAL A 28 -2.73 -10.99 -4.41
CA VAL A 28 -2.38 -11.28 -3.03
C VAL A 28 -3.62 -10.93 -2.23
N ASN A 29 -4.31 -11.97 -1.75
CA ASN A 29 -5.51 -11.82 -0.91
C ASN A 29 -5.09 -11.08 0.36
N MET A 30 -5.19 -9.73 0.36
CA MET A 30 -4.93 -8.93 1.54
C MET A 30 -6.06 -9.19 2.54
N GLU A 31 -5.69 -9.52 3.76
CA GLU A 31 -6.65 -9.61 4.86
C GLU A 31 -7.47 -8.33 4.90
N LYS A 32 -8.80 -8.48 4.81
CA LYS A 32 -9.71 -7.34 4.80
C LYS A 32 -9.89 -6.84 6.22
N LEU A 33 -9.18 -5.77 6.57
CA LEU A 33 -9.28 -5.15 7.89
C LEU A 33 -10.58 -4.34 8.01
N GLY A 34 -11.22 -4.39 9.18
CA GLY A 34 -12.38 -3.57 9.51
C GLY A 34 -11.96 -2.17 9.97
N LEU A 35 -11.52 -1.32 9.03
CA LEU A 35 -11.04 0.01 9.36
C LEU A 35 -12.19 0.97 9.73
N THR A 36 -12.03 1.71 10.83
CA THR A 36 -12.95 2.78 11.23
C THR A 36 -12.86 3.93 10.24
N GLN A 37 -14.00 4.37 9.70
CA GLN A 37 -14.04 5.44 8.69
C GLN A 37 -14.22 6.83 9.30
N GLU A 38 -14.71 6.93 10.52
CA GLU A 38 -14.88 8.18 11.25
C GLU A 38 -13.56 8.64 11.87
N TRP A 39 -13.52 9.94 12.26
CA TRP A 39 -12.38 10.48 12.98
C TRP A 39 -12.37 9.95 14.42
N ASP A 40 -11.50 9.00 14.69
CA ASP A 40 -11.39 8.27 15.97
C ASP A 40 -10.15 8.64 16.79
N LYS A 41 -9.51 9.76 16.43
CA LYS A 41 -8.25 10.20 17.04
C LYS A 41 -8.48 10.95 18.35
N THR A 42 -7.51 10.87 19.26
CA THR A 42 -7.52 11.61 20.53
C THR A 42 -7.18 13.10 20.41
N PHE A 43 -7.00 13.58 19.17
CA PHE A 43 -6.64 14.96 18.83
C PHE A 43 -7.53 15.47 17.69
N PRO A 44 -7.67 16.81 17.52
CA PRO A 44 -8.49 17.38 16.47
C PRO A 44 -7.87 17.17 15.09
N GLN A 45 -8.71 17.01 14.07
CA GLN A 45 -8.28 16.95 12.68
C GLN A 45 -7.79 18.33 12.22
N SER A 46 -6.63 18.36 11.57
CA SER A 46 -6.07 19.57 10.97
C SER A 46 -6.66 19.84 9.60
N ASP A 47 -7.01 21.11 9.34
CA ASP A 47 -7.44 21.59 8.02
C ASP A 47 -6.29 21.78 7.02
N LYS A 48 -5.03 21.72 7.50
CA LYS A 48 -3.81 21.88 6.68
C LYS A 48 -3.36 20.59 5.99
N VAL A 49 -3.92 19.44 6.36
CA VAL A 49 -3.56 18.13 5.82
C VAL A 49 -4.75 17.39 5.26
N LEU A 50 -4.49 16.50 4.31
CA LEU A 50 -5.42 15.48 3.88
C LEU A 50 -5.13 14.21 4.69
N HIS A 51 -6.15 13.59 5.24
CA HIS A 51 -6.06 12.34 5.96
C HIS A 51 -6.74 11.22 5.18
N SER A 52 -6.14 10.04 5.19
CA SER A 52 -6.76 8.81 4.70
C SER A 52 -6.21 7.60 5.44
N LYS A 53 -7.05 6.58 5.64
CA LYS A 53 -6.57 5.28 6.11
C LYS A 53 -6.02 4.48 4.93
N VAL A 54 -4.87 3.86 5.14
CA VAL A 54 -4.19 3.02 4.16
C VAL A 54 -3.77 1.70 4.80
N THR A 55 -3.55 0.69 3.99
CA THR A 55 -3.01 -0.59 4.43
C THR A 55 -1.80 -0.96 3.60
N PHE A 56 -0.86 -1.64 4.23
CA PHE A 56 0.29 -2.24 3.57
C PHE A 56 0.62 -3.58 4.23
N ARG A 57 1.49 -4.36 3.63
CA ARG A 57 1.83 -5.68 4.12
C ARG A 57 3.32 -5.76 4.41
N ASN A 58 3.66 -6.30 5.59
CA ASN A 58 5.04 -6.61 5.92
C ASN A 58 5.52 -7.90 5.22
N ARG A 59 6.80 -8.23 5.34
CA ARG A 59 7.43 -9.42 4.74
C ARG A 59 6.81 -10.73 5.23
N TYR A 60 6.27 -10.78 6.44
CA TYR A 60 5.59 -11.96 7.00
C TYR A 60 4.15 -12.11 6.52
N GLY A 61 3.68 -11.21 5.66
CA GLY A 61 2.33 -11.27 5.09
C GLY A 61 1.25 -10.70 6.00
N ILE A 62 1.61 -10.06 7.11
CA ILE A 62 0.65 -9.40 8.01
C ILE A 62 0.27 -8.06 7.39
N THR A 63 -1.04 -7.79 7.30
CA THR A 63 -1.56 -6.52 6.81
C THR A 63 -1.60 -5.50 7.95
N LEU A 64 -0.95 -4.37 7.74
CA LEU A 64 -0.88 -3.28 8.70
C LEU A 64 -1.86 -2.16 8.32
N ALA A 65 -2.49 -1.57 9.32
CA ALA A 65 -3.35 -0.40 9.18
C ALA A 65 -2.58 0.87 9.54
N ALA A 66 -2.73 1.91 8.73
CA ALA A 66 -2.09 3.19 8.95
C ALA A 66 -3.00 4.36 8.62
N ASP A 67 -2.75 5.48 9.28
CA ASP A 67 -3.24 6.80 8.94
C ASP A 67 -2.19 7.54 8.12
N MET A 68 -2.52 7.93 6.91
CA MET A 68 -1.66 8.72 6.04
C MET A 68 -2.11 10.18 6.09
N TYR A 69 -1.14 11.08 6.28
CA TYR A 69 -1.33 12.52 6.29
C TYR A 69 -0.52 13.16 5.17
N VAL A 70 -1.19 13.87 4.28
CA VAL A 70 -0.57 14.55 3.14
C VAL A 70 -0.77 16.05 3.29
N PRO A 71 0.28 16.88 3.25
CA PRO A 71 0.14 18.33 3.31
C PRO A 71 -0.77 18.84 2.19
N ARG A 72 -1.68 19.77 2.50
CA ARG A 72 -2.40 20.51 1.48
C ARG A 72 -1.45 21.54 0.85
N ASN A 73 -1.68 21.86 -0.41
CA ASN A 73 -0.99 22.96 -1.11
C ASN A 73 0.55 22.80 -1.25
N VAL A 74 1.05 21.59 -1.17
CA VAL A 74 2.46 21.27 -1.47
C VAL A 74 2.51 20.42 -2.72
N GLY A 75 3.28 20.86 -3.71
CA GLY A 75 3.48 20.16 -4.99
C GLY A 75 4.83 19.45 -5.05
N GLY A 76 4.95 18.49 -5.98
CA GLY A 76 6.20 17.77 -6.22
C GLY A 76 6.40 16.53 -5.32
N LYS A 77 7.65 16.07 -5.24
CA LYS A 77 8.02 14.94 -4.39
C LYS A 77 8.19 15.40 -2.94
N LEU A 78 7.51 14.75 -2.02
CA LEU A 78 7.62 15.01 -0.60
C LEU A 78 8.59 14.02 0.04
N ALA A 79 9.33 14.48 1.05
CA ALA A 79 10.02 13.58 1.96
C ALA A 79 8.97 12.86 2.81
N ALA A 80 9.15 11.55 3.01
CA ALA A 80 8.20 10.72 3.74
C ALA A 80 8.76 10.28 5.10
N ILE A 81 7.89 10.20 6.10
CA ILE A 81 8.23 9.78 7.47
C ILE A 81 7.20 8.74 7.93
N ALA A 82 7.68 7.58 8.36
CA ALA A 82 6.88 6.59 9.06
C ALA A 82 6.99 6.81 10.57
N VAL A 83 5.86 6.74 11.27
CA VAL A 83 5.76 6.97 12.72
C VAL A 83 5.03 5.78 13.34
N SER A 84 5.58 5.23 14.41
CA SER A 84 4.89 4.29 15.26
C SER A 84 5.00 4.74 16.72
N GLY A 85 4.05 4.30 17.53
CA GLY A 85 4.01 4.61 18.97
C GLY A 85 4.87 3.65 19.80
N PRO A 86 4.96 3.87 21.10
CA PRO A 86 5.54 2.92 22.04
C PRO A 86 4.70 1.66 22.10
N PHE A 87 5.25 0.60 22.70
CA PHE A 87 4.53 -0.65 22.88
C PHE A 87 3.14 -0.45 23.51
N GLY A 88 2.12 -1.05 22.86
CA GLY A 88 0.73 -0.97 23.31
C GLY A 88 -0.01 0.32 22.91
N ALA A 89 0.65 1.29 22.30
CA ALA A 89 -0.02 2.45 21.72
C ALA A 89 -0.57 2.16 20.34
N VAL A 90 -1.59 2.89 19.95
CA VAL A 90 -2.23 2.81 18.63
C VAL A 90 -2.08 4.13 17.88
N LYS A 91 -2.20 4.07 16.55
CA LYS A 91 -2.01 5.22 15.65
C LYS A 91 -2.96 6.40 15.91
N GLU A 92 -4.09 6.15 16.56
CA GLU A 92 -5.09 7.16 16.95
C GLU A 92 -4.61 8.09 18.09
N GLN A 93 -3.46 7.81 18.68
CA GLN A 93 -2.91 8.50 19.84
C GLN A 93 -1.70 9.39 19.46
N SER A 94 -0.63 9.33 20.26
CA SER A 94 0.54 10.21 20.12
C SER A 94 1.25 10.09 18.77
N SER A 95 1.34 8.89 18.20
CA SER A 95 1.98 8.70 16.88
C SER A 95 1.21 9.40 15.76
N GLY A 96 -0.12 9.33 15.77
CA GLY A 96 -0.96 10.05 14.81
C GLY A 96 -0.88 11.57 14.97
N LEU A 97 -0.91 12.06 16.20
CA LEU A 97 -0.71 13.50 16.47
C LEU A 97 0.65 13.97 15.94
N TYR A 98 1.71 13.21 16.21
CA TYR A 98 3.05 13.55 15.75
C TYR A 98 3.14 13.51 14.21
N ALA A 99 2.56 12.50 13.58
CA ALA A 99 2.49 12.40 12.13
C ALA A 99 1.72 13.59 11.51
N GLN A 100 0.56 13.95 12.06
CA GLN A 100 -0.19 15.13 11.61
C GLN A 100 0.64 16.41 11.72
N ALA A 101 1.31 16.62 12.85
CA ALA A 101 2.12 17.81 13.09
C ALA A 101 3.34 17.90 12.14
N LEU A 102 3.92 16.77 11.73
CA LEU A 102 4.97 16.74 10.71
C LEU A 102 4.41 16.99 9.30
N ALA A 103 3.22 16.47 9.00
CA ALA A 103 2.57 16.74 7.74
C ALA A 103 2.23 18.23 7.55
N GLU A 104 1.83 18.92 8.62
CA GLU A 104 1.64 20.38 8.60
C GLU A 104 2.92 21.16 8.27
N ARG A 105 4.09 20.53 8.46
CA ARG A 105 5.41 21.08 8.12
C ARG A 105 5.91 20.68 6.74
N GLY A 106 5.10 19.99 5.95
CA GLY A 106 5.39 19.68 4.55
C GLY A 106 5.92 18.26 4.28
N PHE A 107 5.88 17.34 5.26
CA PHE A 107 6.23 15.95 5.05
C PHE A 107 4.99 15.11 4.67
N LEU A 108 5.15 14.11 3.82
CA LEU A 108 4.18 13.03 3.74
C LEU A 108 4.42 12.10 4.92
N THR A 109 3.41 11.82 5.74
CA THR A 109 3.59 10.99 6.91
C THR A 109 2.60 9.85 6.98
N ILE A 110 3.01 8.74 7.57
CA ILE A 110 2.12 7.66 7.99
C ILE A 110 2.32 7.38 9.48
N ALA A 111 1.22 7.19 10.21
CA ALA A 111 1.23 6.61 11.53
C ALA A 111 0.56 5.24 11.45
N PHE A 112 1.21 4.18 11.89
CA PHE A 112 0.69 2.82 11.74
C PHE A 112 0.61 2.09 13.07
N ASP A 113 -0.33 1.14 13.14
CA ASP A 113 -0.38 0.16 14.20
C ASP A 113 0.62 -0.96 13.89
N PRO A 114 1.48 -1.35 14.83
CA PRO A 114 2.32 -2.54 14.66
C PRO A 114 1.47 -3.81 14.47
N SER A 115 2.08 -4.85 13.90
CA SER A 115 1.49 -6.19 13.82
C SER A 115 0.86 -6.61 15.14
N PHE A 116 -0.30 -7.23 15.10
CA PHE A 116 -1.09 -7.73 16.25
C PHE A 116 -1.75 -6.66 17.13
N THR A 117 -1.63 -5.36 16.77
CA THR A 117 -2.10 -4.23 17.59
C THR A 117 -3.11 -3.39 16.81
N GLY A 118 -4.02 -2.70 17.52
CA GLY A 118 -4.98 -1.78 16.93
C GLY A 118 -5.80 -2.39 15.80
N GLU A 119 -5.89 -1.68 14.66
CA GLU A 119 -6.57 -2.14 13.46
C GLU A 119 -5.71 -3.04 12.56
N SER A 120 -4.40 -3.20 12.84
CA SER A 120 -3.52 -4.10 12.10
C SER A 120 -3.86 -5.55 12.31
N GLY A 121 -3.55 -6.40 11.32
CA GLY A 121 -3.79 -7.83 11.34
C GLY A 121 -2.85 -8.61 12.26
N GLY A 122 -2.98 -9.93 12.19
CA GLY A 122 -2.16 -10.88 12.93
C GLY A 122 -2.85 -11.47 14.16
N GLN A 123 -2.49 -12.72 14.46
CA GLN A 123 -2.97 -13.48 15.61
C GLN A 123 -1.79 -14.19 16.29
N PRO A 124 -1.80 -14.36 17.64
CA PRO A 124 -2.76 -13.80 18.59
C PRO A 124 -2.63 -12.29 18.75
N ARG A 125 -3.68 -11.62 19.25
CA ARG A 125 -3.68 -10.16 19.43
C ARG A 125 -2.83 -9.70 20.62
N ASN A 126 -2.39 -8.43 20.56
CA ASN A 126 -1.70 -7.74 21.65
C ASN A 126 -0.41 -8.43 22.11
N ILE A 127 0.33 -8.98 21.17
CA ILE A 127 1.68 -9.47 21.40
C ILE A 127 2.70 -8.52 20.76
N ALA A 128 3.94 -8.56 21.26
CA ALA A 128 5.06 -7.89 20.65
C ALA A 128 6.21 -8.88 20.46
N SER A 129 6.90 -8.67 19.35
CA SER A 129 8.17 -9.33 19.05
C SER A 129 9.09 -8.29 18.44
N PRO A 130 10.30 -8.07 18.99
CA PRO A 130 11.25 -7.12 18.42
C PRO A 130 11.52 -7.35 16.94
N ASP A 131 11.63 -8.62 16.52
CA ASP A 131 11.89 -8.98 15.12
C ASP A 131 10.70 -8.62 14.22
N LEU A 132 9.47 -8.90 14.64
CA LEU A 132 8.25 -8.57 13.89
C LEU A 132 8.03 -7.05 13.85
N ASN A 133 8.20 -6.36 14.98
CA ASN A 133 8.01 -4.92 15.04
C ASN A 133 9.07 -4.16 14.22
N THR A 134 10.30 -4.68 14.12
CA THR A 134 11.33 -4.13 13.23
C THR A 134 10.94 -4.29 11.76
N GLU A 135 10.27 -5.37 11.40
CA GLU A 135 9.82 -5.64 10.04
C GLU A 135 8.61 -4.80 9.62
N ASP A 136 7.88 -4.23 10.57
CA ASP A 136 6.74 -3.36 10.31
C ASP A 136 7.16 -1.98 9.76
N PHE A 137 8.45 -1.58 9.94
CA PHE A 137 9.06 -0.37 9.39
C PHE A 137 9.71 -0.62 8.03
#